data_bd3b3be44f06399c7d6168647a09f728
#
_entry.id   bd3b3be44f06399c7d6168647a09f728
#
_cell.length_a   1.000
_cell.length_b   1.000
_cell.length_c   1.000
_cell.angle_alpha   90.00
_cell.angle_beta   90.00
_cell.angle_gamma   90.00
#
_symmetry.space_group_name_H-M   'P 1'
#
loop_
_entity.id
_entity.type
_entity.pdbx_description
1 polymer ?
#
loop_
_entity_poly.entity_id
_entity_poly.type
_entity_poly.pdbx_seq_one_letter_code
_entity_poly.pdbx_strand_id
1 'polypeptide(L)'
;MAEIFKNIQKNQTVYILDKAALEIKEGRVKDNQPHIGSTYTMSAGAQMMRDVTIESEGKQLTYTIPEQLAVTYAADLVLSTDREGLSAEVERMKQAAEQQLANTEKNKRMVERAEELLAELNPHIREKQETERRFKSIEGDISGIRGMMKQLLDKLA
;
A
#
# COMPACT_ATOMS: atom_id res chain seq x y z
N MET A 1 26.47 11.61 3.44
CA MET A 1 25.78 11.67 2.12
C MET A 1 25.64 10.28 1.56
N ALA A 2 24.46 9.97 1.06
CA ALA A 2 24.22 8.71 0.36
C ALA A 2 25.03 8.65 -0.93
N GLU A 3 25.64 7.52 -1.19
CA GLU A 3 26.38 7.28 -2.42
C GLU A 3 25.41 7.12 -3.60
N ILE A 4 25.71 7.72 -4.74
CA ILE A 4 24.90 7.57 -5.94
C ILE A 4 25.22 6.26 -6.67
N PHE A 5 24.28 5.75 -7.46
CA PHE A 5 24.45 4.47 -8.16
C PHE A 5 25.64 4.44 -9.13
N LYS A 6 26.06 5.59 -9.64
CA LYS A 6 27.26 5.70 -10.46
C LYS A 6 28.52 5.16 -9.77
N ASN A 7 28.64 5.37 -8.47
CA ASN A 7 29.83 5.08 -7.69
C ASN A 7 29.77 3.72 -6.98
N ILE A 8 28.65 3.04 -7.03
CA ILE A 8 28.49 1.72 -6.40
C ILE A 8 29.40 0.70 -7.10
N GLN A 9 30.19 0.00 -6.31
CA GLN A 9 31.14 -1.01 -6.77
C GLN A 9 30.57 -2.42 -6.61
N LYS A 10 31.20 -3.36 -7.31
CA LYS A 10 30.89 -4.79 -7.15
C LYS A 10 31.04 -5.21 -5.69
N ASN A 11 30.16 -6.09 -5.26
CA ASN A 11 30.06 -6.62 -3.90
C ASN A 11 29.58 -5.63 -2.82
N GLN A 12 29.26 -4.39 -3.19
CA GLN A 12 28.59 -3.48 -2.26
C GLN A 12 27.15 -3.91 -2.02
N THR A 13 26.68 -3.65 -0.82
CA THR A 13 25.29 -3.94 -0.45
C THR A 13 24.37 -2.80 -0.88
N VAL A 14 23.27 -3.15 -1.48
CA VAL A 14 22.14 -2.24 -1.76
C VAL A 14 20.90 -2.74 -1.03
N TYR A 15 19.99 -1.83 -0.75
CA TYR A 15 18.80 -2.13 -0.01
C TYR A 15 17.58 -2.05 -0.94
N ILE A 16 16.70 -3.03 -0.81
CA ILE A 16 15.53 -3.18 -1.66
C ILE A 16 14.30 -3.18 -0.77
N LEU A 17 13.41 -2.21 -0.99
CA LEU A 17 12.09 -2.19 -0.37
C LEU A 17 11.08 -2.78 -1.34
N ASP A 18 10.45 -3.87 -0.96
CA ASP A 18 9.29 -4.40 -1.65
C ASP A 18 8.03 -3.74 -1.08
N LYS A 19 7.42 -2.86 -1.85
CA LYS A 19 6.23 -2.11 -1.41
C LYS A 19 4.99 -3.00 -1.25
N ALA A 20 4.88 -4.04 -2.06
CA ALA A 20 3.74 -4.95 -2.01
C ALA A 20 3.78 -5.84 -0.76
N ALA A 21 4.95 -6.39 -0.45
CA ALA A 21 5.16 -7.24 0.72
C ALA A 21 5.50 -6.45 2.00
N LEU A 22 5.86 -5.16 1.89
CA LEU A 22 6.37 -4.32 2.98
C LEU A 22 7.60 -4.95 3.67
N GLU A 23 8.52 -5.44 2.86
CA GLU A 23 9.76 -6.07 3.32
C GLU A 23 10.98 -5.33 2.78
N ILE A 24 12.03 -5.30 3.61
CA ILE A 24 13.34 -4.78 3.21
C ILE A 24 14.27 -5.96 3.03
N LYS A 25 14.88 -6.03 1.85
CA LYS A 25 15.85 -7.06 1.49
C LYS A 25 17.21 -6.43 1.21
N GLU A 26 18.25 -7.18 1.46
CA GLU A 26 19.60 -6.78 1.11
C GLU A 26 20.00 -7.47 -0.20
N GLY A 27 20.62 -6.72 -1.09
CA GLY A 27 21.17 -7.24 -2.33
C GLY A 27 22.64 -6.89 -2.46
N ARG A 28 23.38 -7.70 -3.21
CA ARG A 28 24.76 -7.41 -3.56
C ARG A 28 24.89 -7.06 -5.03
N VAL A 29 25.61 -6.01 -5.30
CA VAL A 29 25.94 -5.61 -6.67
C VAL A 29 26.91 -6.61 -7.29
N LYS A 30 26.49 -7.24 -8.37
CA LYS A 30 27.33 -8.17 -9.15
C LYS A 30 28.00 -7.48 -10.33
N ASP A 31 27.32 -6.51 -10.90
CA ASP A 31 27.85 -5.72 -12.01
C ASP A 31 27.21 -4.33 -12.03
N ASN A 32 27.95 -3.35 -12.53
CA ASN A 32 27.49 -1.97 -12.67
C ASN A 32 28.18 -1.35 -13.88
N GLN A 33 27.44 -1.27 -14.98
CA GLN A 33 27.96 -0.79 -16.26
C GLN A 33 27.11 0.36 -16.80
N PRO A 34 27.70 1.28 -17.59
CA PRO A 34 26.90 2.26 -18.32
C PRO A 34 25.90 1.56 -19.23
N HIS A 35 24.67 2.05 -19.25
CA HIS A 35 23.65 1.53 -20.14
C HIS A 35 23.96 1.89 -21.59
N ILE A 36 24.04 0.88 -22.44
CA ILE A 36 24.26 1.04 -23.88
C ILE A 36 22.90 0.97 -24.57
N GLY A 37 22.31 2.11 -24.81
CA GLY A 37 21.03 2.21 -25.50
C GLY A 37 20.60 3.66 -25.67
N SER A 38 19.88 3.93 -26.74
CA SER A 38 19.39 5.27 -27.03
C SER A 38 18.13 5.60 -26.26
N THR A 39 18.26 5.93 -25.01
CA THR A 39 17.18 6.63 -24.31
C THR A 39 17.48 8.14 -24.30
N TYR A 40 17.55 8.70 -25.47
CA TYR A 40 17.49 10.14 -25.62
C TYR A 40 16.04 10.58 -25.58
N THR A 41 15.55 10.83 -24.38
CA THR A 41 14.41 11.72 -24.27
C THR A 41 14.94 13.13 -24.44
N MET A 42 14.65 13.72 -25.55
CA MET A 42 15.08 15.07 -25.96
C MET A 42 14.52 16.20 -25.08
N SER A 43 13.89 15.91 -23.97
CA SER A 43 13.37 16.92 -23.05
C SER A 43 14.29 17.09 -21.85
N ALA A 44 14.94 18.24 -21.80
CA ALA A 44 15.62 18.83 -20.65
C ALA A 44 16.52 17.90 -19.82
N GLY A 45 17.70 17.57 -20.36
CA GLY A 45 18.76 16.89 -19.65
C GLY A 45 18.75 15.38 -19.88
N ALA A 46 19.65 14.91 -20.76
CA ALA A 46 19.90 13.47 -20.94
C ALA A 46 20.40 12.90 -19.60
N GLN A 47 19.56 12.11 -18.94
CA GLN A 47 19.99 11.32 -17.79
C GLN A 47 20.81 10.13 -18.26
N MET A 48 22.04 10.06 -17.81
CA MET A 48 22.84 8.86 -18.00
C MET A 48 22.30 7.73 -17.15
N MET A 49 22.11 6.58 -17.78
CA MET A 49 21.59 5.38 -17.12
C MET A 49 22.71 4.36 -16.93
N ARG A 50 22.53 3.52 -15.94
CA ARG A 50 23.44 2.39 -15.68
C ARG A 50 22.63 1.11 -15.53
N ASP A 51 23.21 0.03 -16.01
CA ASP A 51 22.68 -1.32 -15.80
C ASP A 51 23.38 -1.90 -14.57
N VAL A 52 22.62 -2.02 -13.50
CA VAL A 52 23.11 -2.55 -12.22
C VAL A 52 22.51 -3.94 -12.01
N THR A 53 23.36 -4.95 -11.96
CA THR A 53 22.93 -6.32 -11.65
C THR A 53 23.05 -6.55 -10.15
N ILE A 54 21.95 -6.92 -9.53
CA ILE A 54 21.83 -7.13 -8.10
C ILE A 54 21.41 -8.57 -7.84
N GLU A 55 22.12 -9.24 -6.94
CA GLU A 55 21.77 -10.55 -6.43
C GLU A 55 21.10 -10.41 -5.07
N SER A 56 19.88 -10.91 -4.96
CA SER A 56 19.14 -10.97 -3.71
C SER A 56 18.38 -12.30 -3.63
N GLU A 57 18.47 -12.97 -2.52
CA GLU A 57 17.79 -14.26 -2.29
C GLU A 57 18.12 -15.34 -3.36
N GLY A 58 19.35 -15.35 -3.85
CA GLY A 58 19.80 -16.30 -4.87
C GLY A 58 19.34 -15.99 -6.31
N LYS A 59 18.68 -14.86 -6.51
CA LYS A 59 18.26 -14.38 -7.84
C LYS A 59 19.06 -13.15 -8.25
N GLN A 60 19.48 -13.14 -9.50
CA GLN A 60 20.15 -11.98 -10.10
C GLN A 60 19.19 -11.27 -11.04
N LEU A 61 19.02 -9.98 -10.82
CA LEU A 61 18.21 -9.11 -11.68
C LEU A 61 19.02 -7.87 -12.05
N THR A 62 18.86 -7.45 -13.31
CA THR A 62 19.49 -6.22 -13.80
C THR A 62 18.46 -5.11 -13.88
N TYR A 63 18.79 -3.98 -13.26
CA TYR A 63 17.97 -2.78 -13.27
C TYR A 63 18.67 -1.67 -14.03
N THR A 64 17.93 -1.00 -14.90
CA THR A 64 18.40 0.21 -15.57
C THR A 64 18.05 1.41 -14.72
N ILE A 65 19.06 2.07 -14.16
CA ILE A 65 18.92 3.06 -13.08
C ILE A 65 19.58 4.38 -13.51
N PRO A 66 18.98 5.55 -13.22
CA PRO A 66 19.68 6.83 -13.38
C PRO A 66 20.92 6.90 -12.50
N GLU A 67 22.06 7.18 -13.09
CA GLU A 67 23.35 7.11 -12.39
C GLU A 67 23.54 8.13 -11.27
N GLN A 68 22.81 9.24 -11.33
CA GLN A 68 22.95 10.35 -10.38
C GLN A 68 22.07 10.20 -9.14
N LEU A 69 21.25 9.17 -9.07
CA LEU A 69 20.36 8.93 -7.95
C LEU A 69 20.97 7.97 -6.92
N ALA A 70 20.61 8.14 -5.68
CA ALA A 70 20.90 7.21 -4.59
C ALA A 70 19.69 6.31 -4.25
N VAL A 71 18.50 6.75 -4.63
CA VAL A 71 17.24 6.02 -4.46
C VAL A 71 16.50 6.03 -5.78
N THR A 72 16.03 4.89 -6.22
CA THR A 72 15.27 4.76 -7.47
C THR A 72 14.13 3.76 -7.34
N TYR A 73 13.19 3.86 -8.25
CA TYR A 73 11.98 3.04 -8.27
C TYR A 73 12.01 2.09 -9.47
N ALA A 74 11.71 0.83 -9.22
CA ALA A 74 11.57 -0.18 -10.25
C ALA A 74 10.29 -0.99 -9.99
N ALA A 75 9.19 -0.65 -10.66
CA ALA A 75 7.85 -1.19 -10.41
C ALA A 75 7.46 -1.03 -8.92
N ASP A 76 7.18 -2.12 -8.22
CA ASP A 76 6.84 -2.09 -6.79
C ASP A 76 8.06 -2.13 -5.86
N LEU A 77 9.27 -2.02 -6.43
CA LEU A 77 10.51 -2.04 -5.66
C LEU A 77 11.13 -0.65 -5.59
N VAL A 78 11.73 -0.36 -4.45
CA VAL A 78 12.56 0.82 -4.25
C VAL A 78 13.98 0.34 -3.96
N LEU A 79 14.92 0.80 -4.77
CA LEU A 79 16.33 0.47 -4.63
C LEU A 79 17.06 1.65 -4.01
N SER A 80 17.85 1.41 -2.98
CA SER A 80 18.62 2.45 -2.31
C SER A 80 20.05 1.99 -2.01
N THR A 81 20.98 2.90 -2.12
CA THR A 81 22.37 2.67 -1.76
C THR A 81 22.59 2.64 -0.24
N ASP A 82 21.65 3.20 0.52
CA ASP A 82 21.70 3.19 1.99
C ASP A 82 20.29 2.95 2.59
N ARG A 83 20.28 2.66 3.90
CA ARG A 83 19.03 2.42 4.64
C ARG A 83 18.21 3.69 4.86
N GLU A 84 18.86 4.82 5.00
CA GLU A 84 18.17 6.09 5.25
C GLU A 84 17.25 6.49 4.09
N GLY A 85 17.69 6.22 2.86
CA GLY A 85 16.85 6.44 1.67
C GLY A 85 15.55 5.65 1.70
N LEU A 86 15.59 4.41 2.16
CA LEU A 86 14.41 3.58 2.34
C LEU A 86 13.52 4.05 3.49
N SER A 87 14.13 4.55 4.56
CA SER A 87 13.42 5.09 5.73
C SER A 87 12.50 6.25 5.33
N ALA A 88 13.00 7.16 4.51
CA ALA A 88 12.21 8.28 3.99
C ALA A 88 11.02 7.80 3.12
N GLU A 89 11.22 6.76 2.35
CA GLU A 89 10.14 6.20 1.51
C GLU A 89 9.07 5.49 2.36
N VAL A 90 9.48 4.72 3.34
CA VAL A 90 8.55 4.06 4.28
C VAL A 90 7.73 5.11 5.04
N GLU A 91 8.34 6.19 5.48
CA GLU A 91 7.63 7.28 6.16
C GLU A 91 6.59 7.94 5.24
N ARG A 92 6.92 8.18 3.99
CA ARG A 92 5.95 8.69 3.00
C ARG A 92 4.77 7.73 2.79
N MET A 93 5.05 6.43 2.69
CA MET A 93 4.01 5.41 2.56
C MET A 93 3.08 5.38 3.77
N LYS A 94 3.66 5.48 4.97
CA LYS A 94 2.91 5.54 6.22
C LYS A 94 1.99 6.76 6.26
N GLN A 95 2.52 7.95 5.95
CA GLN A 95 1.74 9.18 5.93
C GLN A 95 0.59 9.13 4.91
N ALA A 96 0.85 8.59 3.72
CA ALA A 96 -0.18 8.41 2.70
C ALA A 96 -1.29 7.46 3.18
N ALA A 97 -0.92 6.35 3.83
CA ALA A 97 -1.88 5.41 4.40
C ALA A 97 -2.71 6.04 5.54
N GLU A 98 -2.07 6.80 6.41
CA GLU A 98 -2.75 7.54 7.49
C GLU A 98 -3.76 8.56 6.95
N GLN A 99 -3.39 9.27 5.88
CA GLN A 99 -4.31 10.19 5.20
C GLN A 99 -5.51 9.47 4.58
N GLN A 100 -5.29 8.32 3.98
CA GLN A 100 -6.38 7.51 3.42
C GLN A 100 -7.33 7.01 4.52
N LEU A 101 -6.80 6.58 5.66
CA LEU A 101 -7.61 6.20 6.81
C LEU A 101 -8.43 7.37 7.34
N ALA A 102 -7.82 8.54 7.49
CA ALA A 102 -8.50 9.75 7.94
C ALA A 102 -9.61 10.17 6.94
N ASN A 103 -9.36 10.08 5.64
CA ASN A 103 -10.34 10.36 4.61
C ASN A 103 -11.49 9.33 4.63
N THR A 104 -11.20 8.08 4.90
CA THR A 104 -12.22 7.02 5.02
C THR A 104 -13.17 7.30 6.17
N GLU A 105 -12.66 7.68 7.35
CA GLU A 105 -13.47 8.08 8.50
C GLU A 105 -14.34 9.32 8.20
N LYS A 106 -13.73 10.32 7.55
CA LYS A 106 -14.47 11.51 7.12
C LYS A 106 -15.58 11.19 6.14
N ASN A 107 -15.30 10.34 5.15
CA ASN A 107 -16.28 9.91 4.18
C ASN A 107 -17.40 9.09 4.80
N LYS A 108 -17.09 8.24 5.75
CA LYS A 108 -18.08 7.47 6.52
C LYS A 108 -19.04 8.40 7.26
N ARG A 109 -18.54 9.41 7.95
CA ARG A 109 -19.37 10.42 8.63
C ARG A 109 -20.23 11.21 7.65
N MET A 110 -19.68 11.52 6.47
CA MET A 110 -20.40 12.22 5.42
C MET A 110 -21.57 11.38 4.90
N VAL A 111 -21.39 10.07 4.68
CA VAL A 111 -22.45 9.16 4.26
C VAL A 111 -23.55 9.09 5.33
N GLU A 112 -23.19 8.91 6.60
CA GLU A 112 -24.14 8.89 7.70
C GLU A 112 -24.96 10.19 7.78
N ARG A 113 -24.28 11.33 7.67
CA ARG A 113 -24.97 12.63 7.70
C ARG A 113 -25.85 12.85 6.46
N ALA A 114 -25.41 12.42 5.30
CA ALA A 114 -26.21 12.50 4.08
C ALA A 114 -27.48 11.64 4.17
N GLU A 115 -27.40 10.45 4.74
CA GLU A 115 -28.56 9.59 4.99
C GLU A 115 -29.56 10.24 5.93
N GLU A 116 -29.11 10.86 7.02
CA GLU A 116 -29.96 11.63 7.92
C GLU A 116 -30.65 12.80 7.20
N LEU A 117 -29.92 13.56 6.40
CA LEU A 117 -30.48 14.68 5.65
C LEU A 117 -31.49 14.21 4.60
N LEU A 118 -31.25 13.11 3.95
CA LEU A 118 -32.19 12.52 3.00
C LEU A 118 -33.50 12.08 3.68
N ALA A 119 -33.39 11.52 4.88
CA ALA A 119 -34.55 11.15 5.70
C ALA A 119 -35.34 12.39 6.14
N GLU A 120 -34.69 13.51 6.45
CA GLU A 120 -35.36 14.78 6.79
C GLU A 120 -36.05 15.39 5.58
N LEU A 121 -35.45 15.32 4.40
CA LEU A 121 -35.96 15.90 3.16
C LEU A 121 -37.08 15.10 2.50
N ASN A 122 -37.08 13.78 2.71
CA ASN A 122 -38.05 12.89 2.08
C ASN A 122 -38.68 11.93 3.10
N PRO A 123 -39.97 12.15 3.47
CA PRO A 123 -40.68 11.32 4.46
C PRO A 123 -40.73 9.83 4.09
N HIS A 124 -40.79 9.51 2.79
CA HIS A 124 -40.83 8.11 2.33
C HIS A 124 -39.54 7.36 2.61
N ILE A 125 -38.40 8.04 2.50
CA ILE A 125 -37.09 7.45 2.85
C ILE A 125 -37.05 7.18 4.34
N ARG A 126 -37.55 8.09 5.17
CA ARG A 126 -37.63 7.93 6.62
C ARG A 126 -38.46 6.71 7.02
N GLU A 127 -39.63 6.57 6.45
CA GLU A 127 -40.53 5.41 6.69
C GLU A 127 -39.85 4.09 6.28
N LYS A 128 -39.16 4.07 5.14
CA LYS A 128 -38.41 2.90 4.67
C LYS A 128 -37.29 2.54 5.62
N GLN A 129 -36.52 3.51 6.10
CA GLN A 129 -35.43 3.29 7.06
C GLN A 129 -35.97 2.77 8.39
N GLU A 130 -37.04 3.31 8.90
CA GLU A 130 -37.70 2.83 10.13
C GLU A 130 -38.19 1.39 9.96
N THR A 131 -38.77 1.07 8.82
CA THR A 131 -39.23 -0.29 8.50
C THR A 131 -38.08 -1.26 8.45
N GLU A 132 -36.97 -0.91 7.80
CA GLU A 132 -35.74 -1.73 7.75
C GLU A 132 -35.14 -1.95 9.14
N ARG A 133 -35.09 -0.94 9.99
CA ARG A 133 -34.61 -1.05 11.39
C ARG A 133 -35.52 -1.99 12.19
N ARG A 134 -36.81 -1.92 12.05
CA ARG A 134 -37.78 -2.82 12.71
C ARG A 134 -37.59 -4.26 12.26
N PHE A 135 -37.40 -4.49 10.96
CA PHE A 135 -37.13 -5.82 10.42
C PHE A 135 -35.83 -6.42 10.99
N LYS A 136 -34.77 -5.66 11.05
CA LYS A 136 -33.48 -6.12 11.64
C LYS A 136 -33.64 -6.45 13.12
N SER A 137 -34.40 -5.65 13.87
CA SER A 137 -34.67 -5.92 15.27
C SER A 137 -35.49 -7.21 15.47
N ILE A 138 -36.50 -7.44 14.64
CA ILE A 138 -37.33 -8.65 14.67
C ILE A 138 -36.48 -9.88 14.30
N GLU A 139 -35.65 -9.80 13.27
CA GLU A 139 -34.75 -10.89 12.90
C GLU A 139 -33.77 -11.24 14.03
N GLY A 140 -33.24 -10.25 14.73
CA GLY A 140 -32.40 -10.44 15.91
C GLY A 140 -33.12 -11.15 17.04
N ASP A 141 -34.35 -10.73 17.32
CA ASP A 141 -35.22 -11.35 18.35
C ASP A 141 -35.57 -12.80 18.01
N ILE A 142 -35.89 -13.09 16.75
CA ILE A 142 -36.17 -14.45 16.27
C ILE A 142 -34.94 -15.35 16.42
N SER A 143 -33.75 -14.86 16.06
CA SER A 143 -32.50 -15.59 16.24
C SER A 143 -32.21 -15.89 17.71
N GLY A 144 -32.47 -14.93 18.60
CA GLY A 144 -32.35 -15.09 20.04
C GLY A 144 -33.29 -16.16 20.60
N ILE A 145 -34.56 -16.16 20.17
CA ILE A 145 -35.56 -17.13 20.56
C ILE A 145 -35.17 -18.54 20.07
N ARG A 146 -34.73 -18.69 18.83
CA ARG A 146 -34.24 -19.96 18.29
C ARG A 146 -33.06 -20.52 19.09
N GLY A 147 -32.12 -19.67 19.48
CA GLY A 147 -30.98 -20.04 20.32
C GLY A 147 -31.43 -20.55 21.70
N MET A 148 -32.39 -19.86 22.34
CA MET A 148 -32.96 -20.29 23.62
C MET A 148 -33.70 -21.62 23.51
N MET A 149 -34.48 -21.84 22.48
CA MET A 149 -35.21 -23.09 22.21
C MET A 149 -34.24 -24.25 22.03
N LYS A 150 -33.16 -24.04 21.29
CA LYS A 150 -32.11 -25.06 21.10
C LYS A 150 -31.43 -25.45 22.43
N GLN A 151 -31.12 -24.47 23.27
CA GLN A 151 -30.56 -24.73 24.60
C GLN A 151 -31.51 -25.49 25.50
N LEU A 152 -32.81 -25.17 25.46
CA LEU A 152 -33.83 -25.94 26.22
C LEU A 152 -33.97 -27.37 25.74
N LEU A 153 -33.95 -27.61 24.45
CA LEU A 153 -33.98 -28.93 23.85
C LEU A 153 -32.74 -29.77 24.24
N ASP A 154 -31.56 -29.14 24.23
CA ASP A 154 -30.30 -29.81 24.65
C ASP A 154 -30.30 -30.15 26.12
N LYS A 155 -30.99 -29.41 26.99
CA LYS A 155 -31.14 -29.69 28.43
C LYS A 155 -32.18 -30.77 28.72
N LEU A 156 -33.14 -30.97 27.84
CA LEU A 156 -34.20 -31.97 27.97
C LEU A 156 -33.83 -33.33 27.37
N ALA A 157 -32.73 -33.39 26.67
CA ALA A 157 -32.24 -34.63 26.05
C ALA A 157 -31.44 -35.52 27.04
#